data_23695a16b7ba66435cab5d8bf8e5eadf
#
_entry.id   23695a16b7ba66435cab5d8bf8e5eadf
#
_cell.length_a   1.000
_cell.length_b   1.000
_cell.length_c   1.000
_cell.angle_alpha   90.00
_cell.angle_beta   90.00
_cell.angle_gamma   90.00
#
_symmetry.space_group_name_H-M   'P 1'
#
loop_
_entity.id
_entity.type
_entity.pdbx_description
1 polymer ?
#
loop_
_entity_poly.entity_id
_entity_poly.type
_entity_poly.pdbx_seq_one_letter_code
_entity_poly.pdbx_strand_id
1 'polypeptide(L)'
;MRAVSALRTSLGDFAARARIERALNGPADLALESANNNEGRNFMFELIMAGRFAAAGFLPSFDKGPDIHLTFAGLEVAVQCKRPFSEAKLEQNIRKAIRQLRDGKADLNLITVSVSRLLCAGDPFGIPELADRKLCHPYLEATLENIVERTSRFWRGKMDRTGILFYAFTPFRCREGRQTTFSRVTKSSRLFVDLNPHVHSCSALLKP
;
A
#
# COMPACT_ATOMS: atom_id res chain seq x y z
N MET A 1 -5.95 -0.14 -15.93
CA MET A 1 -5.76 -1.24 -16.89
C MET A 1 -4.32 -1.76 -17.00
N ARG A 2 -3.26 -0.92 -16.96
CA ARG A 2 -1.85 -1.38 -17.07
C ARG A 2 -1.42 -2.35 -15.96
N ALA A 3 -1.85 -2.15 -14.70
CA ALA A 3 -1.47 -3.03 -13.59
C ALA A 3 -2.04 -4.46 -13.74
N VAL A 4 -3.25 -4.59 -14.27
CA VAL A 4 -3.88 -5.92 -14.53
C VAL A 4 -3.19 -6.63 -15.69
N SER A 5 -2.76 -5.89 -16.72
CA SER A 5 -2.00 -6.46 -17.84
C SER A 5 -0.61 -6.95 -17.39
N ALA A 6 0.06 -6.23 -16.49
CA ALA A 6 1.37 -6.63 -15.97
C ALA A 6 1.29 -7.87 -15.05
N LEU A 7 0.18 -8.06 -14.32
CA LEU A 7 -0.08 -9.30 -13.56
C LEU A 7 -0.37 -10.51 -14.45
N ARG A 8 -0.70 -10.30 -15.73
CA ARG A 8 -1.11 -11.40 -16.64
C ARG A 8 -0.01 -12.45 -16.83
N THR A 9 1.24 -12.07 -16.78
CA THR A 9 2.40 -12.97 -16.83
C THR A 9 2.53 -13.79 -15.53
N SER A 10 2.16 -13.21 -14.38
CA SER A 10 2.17 -13.86 -13.07
C SER A 10 0.88 -14.66 -12.77
N LEU A 11 -0.17 -14.53 -13.60
CA LEU A 11 -1.44 -15.25 -13.43
C LEU A 11 -1.35 -16.77 -13.69
N GLY A 12 -0.23 -17.25 -14.21
CA GLY A 12 0.10 -18.68 -14.24
C GLY A 12 0.39 -19.26 -12.85
N ASP A 13 0.72 -18.41 -11.88
CA ASP A 13 1.06 -18.78 -10.52
C ASP A 13 -0.21 -19.16 -9.73
N PHE A 14 -0.20 -20.38 -9.18
CA PHE A 14 -1.28 -20.90 -8.33
C PHE A 14 -1.54 -20.00 -7.11
N ALA A 15 -0.48 -19.45 -6.51
CA ALA A 15 -0.58 -18.57 -5.35
C ALA A 15 -1.25 -17.23 -5.69
N ALA A 16 -1.05 -16.70 -6.90
CA ALA A 16 -1.75 -15.50 -7.38
C ALA A 16 -3.24 -15.78 -7.58
N ARG A 17 -3.61 -16.94 -8.14
CA ARG A 17 -5.01 -17.34 -8.31
C ARG A 17 -5.74 -17.45 -6.97
N ALA A 18 -5.13 -18.13 -6.00
CA ALA A 18 -5.69 -18.27 -4.66
C ALA A 18 -5.93 -16.90 -3.98
N ARG A 19 -5.05 -15.91 -4.19
CA ARG A 19 -5.25 -14.54 -3.69
C ARG A 19 -6.40 -13.82 -4.40
N ILE A 20 -6.53 -13.98 -5.70
CA ILE A 20 -7.66 -13.43 -6.47
C ILE A 20 -8.98 -13.97 -5.95
N GLU A 21 -9.09 -15.29 -5.78
CA GLU A 21 -10.29 -15.93 -5.23
C GLU A 21 -10.66 -15.40 -3.85
N ARG A 22 -9.68 -15.28 -2.94
CA ARG A 22 -9.89 -14.70 -1.61
C ARG A 22 -10.28 -13.23 -1.67
N ALA A 23 -9.69 -12.46 -2.58
CA ALA A 23 -10.04 -11.05 -2.77
C ALA A 23 -11.49 -10.89 -3.26
N LEU A 24 -11.94 -11.76 -4.16
CA LEU A 24 -13.31 -11.75 -4.70
C LEU A 24 -14.36 -12.21 -3.68
N ASN A 25 -13.98 -13.08 -2.74
CA ASN A 25 -14.85 -13.56 -1.67
C ASN A 25 -15.00 -12.56 -0.50
N GLY A 26 -14.26 -11.44 -0.53
CA GLY A 26 -14.39 -10.38 0.46
C GLY A 26 -15.62 -9.50 0.24
N PRO A 27 -15.98 -8.64 1.22
CA PRO A 27 -17.11 -7.74 1.08
C PRO A 27 -16.88 -6.77 -0.09
N ALA A 28 -17.84 -6.73 -1.02
CA ALA A 28 -17.81 -5.79 -2.15
C ALA A 28 -18.00 -4.35 -1.66
N ASP A 29 -18.88 -4.15 -0.68
CA ASP A 29 -19.16 -2.86 -0.08
C ASP A 29 -18.15 -2.53 1.04
N LEU A 30 -17.59 -1.32 0.99
CA LEU A 30 -16.69 -0.81 2.03
C LEU A 30 -17.38 -0.67 3.39
N ALA A 31 -18.67 -0.38 3.40
CA ALA A 31 -19.46 -0.25 4.62
C ALA A 31 -19.62 -1.58 5.39
N LEU A 32 -19.52 -2.71 4.68
CA LEU A 32 -19.57 -4.07 5.25
C LEU A 32 -18.21 -4.56 5.76
N GLU A 33 -17.16 -3.78 5.54
CA GLU A 33 -15.82 -4.10 6.04
C GLU A 33 -15.74 -3.86 7.55
N SER A 34 -15.25 -4.85 8.26
CA SER A 34 -15.01 -4.79 9.71
C SER A 34 -13.62 -5.30 10.07
N ALA A 35 -13.21 -5.14 11.32
CA ALA A 35 -11.94 -5.68 11.80
C ALA A 35 -11.83 -7.21 11.62
N ASN A 36 -12.95 -7.90 11.61
CA ASN A 36 -13.03 -9.37 11.47
C ASN A 36 -13.38 -9.81 10.04
N ASN A 37 -13.71 -8.88 9.14
CA ASN A 37 -14.10 -9.15 7.76
C ASN A 37 -13.40 -8.19 6.80
N ASN A 38 -12.08 -8.26 6.74
CA ASN A 38 -11.25 -7.40 5.87
C ASN A 38 -10.24 -8.21 5.04
N GLU A 39 -10.25 -9.53 5.16
CA GLU A 39 -9.26 -10.40 4.53
C GLU A 39 -9.24 -10.25 3.01
N GLY A 40 -10.40 -10.26 2.34
CA GLY A 40 -10.49 -10.10 0.89
C GLY A 40 -9.88 -8.80 0.39
N ARG A 41 -10.08 -7.70 1.13
CA ARG A 41 -9.47 -6.40 0.79
C ARG A 41 -7.98 -6.34 1.07
N ASN A 42 -7.48 -7.11 2.04
CA ASN A 42 -6.04 -7.24 2.26
C ASN A 42 -5.40 -7.93 1.05
N PHE A 43 -5.98 -9.05 0.56
CA PHE A 43 -5.52 -9.69 -0.66
C PHE A 43 -5.65 -8.81 -1.90
N MET A 44 -6.73 -8.03 -2.02
CA MET A 44 -6.86 -7.03 -3.09
C MET A 44 -5.72 -6.01 -3.05
N PHE A 45 -5.34 -5.54 -1.86
CA PHE A 45 -4.21 -4.61 -1.71
C PHE A 45 -2.88 -5.25 -2.11
N GLU A 46 -2.61 -6.50 -1.72
CA GLU A 46 -1.43 -7.25 -2.17
C GLU A 46 -1.37 -7.33 -3.70
N LEU A 47 -2.48 -7.69 -4.35
CA LEU A 47 -2.57 -7.76 -5.81
C LEU A 47 -2.36 -6.39 -6.49
N ILE A 48 -2.92 -5.32 -5.93
CA ILE A 48 -2.71 -3.95 -6.42
C ILE A 48 -1.22 -3.58 -6.34
N MET A 49 -0.57 -3.88 -5.22
CA MET A 49 0.85 -3.57 -5.05
C MET A 49 1.73 -4.41 -5.96
N ALA A 50 1.47 -5.71 -6.08
CA ALA A 50 2.19 -6.57 -7.02
C ALA A 50 2.07 -6.07 -8.47
N GLY A 51 0.86 -5.68 -8.90
CA GLY A 51 0.64 -5.11 -10.23
C GLY A 51 1.38 -3.78 -10.46
N ARG A 52 1.57 -2.98 -9.42
CA ARG A 52 2.33 -1.73 -9.49
C ARG A 52 3.83 -1.98 -9.59
N PHE A 53 4.33 -2.93 -8.80
CA PHE A 53 5.72 -3.34 -8.89
C PHE A 53 6.03 -3.96 -10.27
N ALA A 54 5.13 -4.81 -10.79
CA ALA A 54 5.27 -5.34 -12.14
C ALA A 54 5.29 -4.23 -13.21
N ALA A 55 4.43 -3.22 -13.07
CA ALA A 55 4.43 -2.06 -13.99
C ALA A 55 5.69 -1.19 -13.88
N ALA A 56 6.41 -1.27 -12.77
CA ALA A 56 7.71 -0.62 -12.54
C ALA A 56 8.92 -1.50 -12.94
N GLY A 57 8.67 -2.69 -13.52
CA GLY A 57 9.72 -3.57 -14.03
C GLY A 57 10.22 -4.64 -13.04
N PHE A 58 9.61 -4.74 -11.86
CA PHE A 58 9.90 -5.83 -10.94
C PHE A 58 9.16 -7.11 -11.35
N LEU A 59 9.69 -8.26 -10.95
CA LEU A 59 9.04 -9.56 -11.12
C LEU A 59 8.41 -9.99 -9.78
N PRO A 60 7.10 -9.76 -9.57
CA PRO A 60 6.42 -10.17 -8.35
C PRO A 60 6.09 -11.67 -8.37
N SER A 61 6.27 -12.33 -7.23
CA SER A 61 5.78 -13.68 -6.95
C SER A 61 5.12 -13.72 -5.58
N PHE A 62 4.32 -14.77 -5.34
CA PHE A 62 3.52 -14.95 -4.12
C PHE A 62 3.86 -16.26 -3.39
N ASP A 63 5.11 -16.61 -3.37
CA ASP A 63 5.60 -17.81 -2.73
C ASP A 63 5.40 -17.80 -1.20
N LYS A 64 5.77 -18.89 -0.54
CA LYS A 64 5.68 -19.01 0.93
C LYS A 64 6.62 -18.02 1.61
N GLY A 65 6.08 -17.21 2.50
CA GLY A 65 6.86 -16.25 3.30
C GLY A 65 6.23 -14.88 3.38
N PRO A 66 6.86 -13.82 2.82
CA PRO A 66 6.27 -12.49 2.77
C PRO A 66 5.04 -12.44 1.84
N ASP A 67 4.25 -11.36 1.97
CA ASP A 67 3.02 -11.20 1.17
C ASP A 67 3.32 -11.13 -0.33
N ILE A 68 4.45 -10.52 -0.72
CA ILE A 68 4.97 -10.47 -2.09
C ILE A 68 6.49 -10.62 -2.07
N HIS A 69 7.04 -11.40 -2.96
CA HIS A 69 8.44 -11.39 -3.34
C HIS A 69 8.64 -10.61 -4.63
N LEU A 70 9.69 -9.78 -4.69
CA LEU A 70 10.06 -9.06 -5.91
C LEU A 70 11.50 -9.41 -6.27
N THR A 71 11.73 -9.68 -7.54
CA THR A 71 13.06 -9.82 -8.10
C THR A 71 13.31 -8.67 -9.09
N PHE A 72 14.44 -7.98 -8.94
CA PHE A 72 14.85 -6.91 -9.85
C PHE A 72 16.37 -6.85 -9.94
N ALA A 73 16.91 -6.98 -11.16
CA ALA A 73 18.35 -6.93 -11.42
C ALA A 73 19.20 -7.84 -10.51
N GLY A 74 18.66 -9.01 -10.17
CA GLY A 74 19.33 -9.99 -9.30
C GLY A 74 19.18 -9.72 -7.80
N LEU A 75 18.46 -8.66 -7.40
CA LEU A 75 18.13 -8.38 -6.00
C LEU A 75 16.78 -8.99 -5.64
N GLU A 76 16.71 -9.56 -4.45
CA GLU A 76 15.49 -10.08 -3.85
C GLU A 76 14.92 -9.10 -2.81
N VAL A 77 13.66 -8.73 -2.96
CA VAL A 77 12.96 -7.83 -2.05
C VAL A 77 11.75 -8.53 -1.44
N ALA A 78 11.73 -8.66 -0.13
CA ALA A 78 10.60 -9.18 0.61
C ALA A 78 9.63 -8.05 0.96
N VAL A 79 8.35 -8.18 0.60
CA VAL A 79 7.33 -7.15 0.83
C VAL A 79 6.26 -7.66 1.77
N GLN A 80 5.97 -6.87 2.82
CA GLN A 80 4.81 -7.06 3.69
C GLN A 80 3.78 -5.98 3.42
N CYS A 81 2.55 -6.37 3.11
CA CYS A 81 1.43 -5.49 2.88
C CYS A 81 0.60 -5.34 4.16
N LYS A 82 0.33 -4.11 4.57
CA LYS A 82 -0.48 -3.82 5.75
C LYS A 82 -1.57 -2.83 5.39
N ARG A 83 -2.78 -3.14 5.85
CA ARG A 83 -3.96 -2.31 5.65
C ARG A 83 -4.65 -2.10 7.01
N PRO A 84 -4.12 -1.16 7.84
CA PRO A 84 -4.67 -0.90 9.16
C PRO A 84 -6.12 -0.42 9.05
N PHE A 85 -6.99 -1.01 9.86
CA PHE A 85 -8.40 -0.65 9.92
C PHE A 85 -8.63 0.69 10.63
N SER A 86 -7.76 1.03 11.58
CA SER A 86 -7.81 2.27 12.35
C SER A 86 -6.39 2.78 12.62
N GLU A 87 -6.28 4.04 13.00
CA GLU A 87 -5.01 4.66 13.35
C GLU A 87 -4.34 3.97 14.55
N ALA A 88 -5.12 3.56 15.54
CA ALA A 88 -4.62 2.80 16.70
C ALA A 88 -3.96 1.46 16.30
N LYS A 89 -4.37 0.87 15.16
CA LYS A 89 -3.78 -0.35 14.63
C LYS A 89 -2.56 -0.13 13.73
N LEU A 90 -2.30 1.11 13.32
CA LEU A 90 -1.22 1.43 12.38
C LEU A 90 0.16 1.04 12.93
N GLU A 91 0.47 1.49 14.16
CA GLU A 91 1.73 1.13 14.83
C GLU A 91 1.88 -0.38 15.00
N GLN A 92 0.83 -1.03 15.49
CA GLN A 92 0.86 -2.48 15.71
C GLN A 92 1.14 -3.24 14.39
N ASN A 93 0.53 -2.80 13.30
CA ASN A 93 0.72 -3.41 11.97
C ASN A 93 2.14 -3.19 11.44
N ILE A 94 2.71 -2.00 11.59
CA ILE A 94 4.09 -1.71 11.19
C ILE A 94 5.07 -2.56 12.02
N ARG A 95 4.92 -2.59 13.34
CA ARG A 95 5.76 -3.43 14.23
C ARG A 95 5.66 -4.92 13.89
N LYS A 96 4.46 -5.40 13.55
CA LYS A 96 4.26 -6.79 13.11
C LYS A 96 5.00 -7.06 11.80
N ALA A 97 4.90 -6.15 10.82
CA ALA A 97 5.59 -6.29 9.55
C ALA A 97 7.12 -6.30 9.70
N ILE A 98 7.68 -5.41 10.52
CA ILE A 98 9.13 -5.41 10.83
C ILE A 98 9.57 -6.76 11.39
N ARG A 99 8.81 -7.32 12.33
CA ARG A 99 9.13 -8.64 12.88
C ARG A 99 9.04 -9.76 11.86
N GLN A 100 8.01 -9.73 10.99
CA GLN A 100 7.83 -10.74 9.94
C GLN A 100 8.95 -10.74 8.89
N LEU A 101 9.56 -9.58 8.64
CA LEU A 101 10.64 -9.43 7.65
C LEU A 101 12.03 -9.64 8.23
N ARG A 102 12.20 -9.54 9.56
CA ARG A 102 13.52 -9.57 10.23
C ARG A 102 14.30 -10.85 9.95
N ASP A 103 13.61 -11.98 9.94
CA ASP A 103 14.23 -13.31 9.82
C ASP A 103 14.31 -13.77 8.36
N GLY A 104 13.91 -12.92 7.43
CA GLY A 104 13.95 -13.18 5.99
C GLY A 104 15.37 -13.12 5.42
N LYS A 105 15.59 -13.88 4.33
CA LYS A 105 16.87 -13.94 3.61
C LYS A 105 16.97 -12.96 2.43
N ALA A 106 15.94 -12.12 2.22
CA ALA A 106 15.95 -11.15 1.13
C ALA A 106 17.02 -10.06 1.33
N ASP A 107 17.54 -9.55 0.22
CA ASP A 107 18.54 -8.49 0.25
C ASP A 107 17.97 -7.20 0.84
N LEU A 108 16.72 -6.92 0.53
CA LEU A 108 15.97 -5.75 1.01
C LEU A 108 14.59 -6.15 1.51
N ASN A 109 14.07 -5.36 2.41
CA ASN A 109 12.72 -5.49 2.92
C ASN A 109 11.90 -4.24 2.60
N LEU A 110 10.61 -4.42 2.32
CA LEU A 110 9.68 -3.33 2.09
C LEU A 110 8.37 -3.57 2.82
N ILE A 111 7.92 -2.58 3.56
CA ILE A 111 6.58 -2.59 4.16
C ILE A 111 5.72 -1.64 3.36
N THR A 112 4.65 -2.13 2.75
CA THR A 112 3.65 -1.28 2.09
C THR A 112 2.44 -1.11 3.01
N VAL A 113 2.07 0.12 3.27
CA VAL A 113 0.98 0.46 4.20
C VAL A 113 -0.10 1.23 3.47
N SER A 114 -1.27 0.62 3.28
CA SER A 114 -2.43 1.33 2.77
C SER A 114 -3.09 2.13 3.89
N VAL A 115 -3.09 3.44 3.77
CA VAL A 115 -3.77 4.34 4.72
C VAL A 115 -5.13 4.81 4.18
N SER A 116 -5.60 4.27 3.08
CA SER A 116 -6.86 4.65 2.43
C SER A 116 -8.05 4.60 3.40
N ARG A 117 -8.11 3.59 4.25
CA ARG A 117 -9.18 3.45 5.25
C ARG A 117 -9.13 4.55 6.30
N LEU A 118 -7.94 5.03 6.65
CA LEU A 118 -7.76 6.06 7.68
C LEU A 118 -8.22 7.45 7.20
N LEU A 119 -8.20 7.68 5.88
CA LEU A 119 -8.65 8.93 5.28
C LEU A 119 -10.17 9.09 5.34
N CYS A 120 -10.86 7.99 5.50
CA CYS A 120 -12.31 7.90 5.45
C CYS A 120 -12.94 7.90 6.86
N ALA A 121 -12.14 8.11 7.91
CA ALA A 121 -12.63 8.08 9.28
C ALA A 121 -13.56 9.28 9.56
N GLY A 122 -14.82 8.99 9.88
CA GLY A 122 -15.83 10.02 10.23
C GLY A 122 -16.93 10.22 9.18
N ASP A 123 -16.79 9.72 7.96
CA ASP A 123 -17.87 9.68 6.98
C ASP A 123 -18.45 8.25 6.87
N PRO A 124 -19.77 8.05 7.01
CA PRO A 124 -20.40 6.73 6.84
C PRO A 124 -20.16 6.12 5.45
N PHE A 125 -19.90 6.93 4.45
CA PHE A 125 -19.51 6.48 3.10
C PHE A 125 -17.99 6.46 2.89
N GLY A 126 -17.23 6.98 3.84
CA GLY A 126 -15.78 6.99 3.80
C GLY A 126 -15.16 7.82 2.66
N ILE A 127 -15.87 8.85 2.18
CA ILE A 127 -15.45 9.67 1.04
C ILE A 127 -15.22 11.10 1.51
N PRO A 128 -13.97 11.61 1.53
CA PRO A 128 -13.69 13.00 1.88
C PRO A 128 -14.39 13.98 0.93
N GLU A 129 -14.97 15.05 1.48
CA GLU A 129 -15.58 16.12 0.71
C GLU A 129 -14.62 17.32 0.62
N LEU A 130 -14.42 17.82 -0.59
CA LEU A 130 -13.56 18.97 -0.88
C LEU A 130 -14.31 20.01 -1.73
N ALA A 131 -13.97 21.27 -1.52
CA ALA A 131 -14.59 22.39 -2.25
C ALA A 131 -14.23 22.41 -3.73
N ASP A 132 -13.04 21.91 -4.11
CA ASP A 132 -12.54 21.89 -5.49
C ASP A 132 -11.76 20.60 -5.75
N ARG A 133 -11.93 20.06 -6.95
CA ARG A 133 -11.20 18.90 -7.44
C ARG A 133 -9.68 19.10 -7.44
N LYS A 134 -9.21 20.31 -7.65
CA LYS A 134 -7.78 20.66 -7.64
C LYS A 134 -7.14 20.42 -6.27
N LEU A 135 -7.95 20.43 -5.21
CA LEU A 135 -7.50 20.20 -3.84
C LEU A 135 -7.29 18.71 -3.49
N CYS A 136 -7.79 17.79 -4.31
CA CYS A 136 -7.74 16.35 -4.00
C CYS A 136 -6.32 15.83 -3.82
N HIS A 137 -5.40 16.17 -4.72
CA HIS A 137 -4.01 15.73 -4.63
C HIS A 137 -3.24 16.40 -3.50
N PRO A 138 -3.25 17.73 -3.34
CA PRO A 138 -2.62 18.41 -2.20
C PRO A 138 -3.15 17.92 -0.84
N TYR A 139 -4.46 17.72 -0.72
CA TYR A 139 -5.06 17.18 0.50
C TYR A 139 -4.52 15.78 0.82
N LEU A 140 -4.45 14.90 -0.17
CA LEU A 140 -3.97 13.55 0.01
C LEU A 140 -2.49 13.53 0.40
N GLU A 141 -1.66 14.37 -0.21
CA GLU A 141 -0.25 14.50 0.12
C GLU A 141 -0.03 15.03 1.53
N ALA A 142 -0.69 16.12 1.91
CA ALA A 142 -0.60 16.67 3.26
C ALA A 142 -1.05 15.67 4.33
N THR A 143 -2.09 14.90 4.04
CA THR A 143 -2.58 13.85 4.95
C THR A 143 -1.57 12.72 5.10
N LEU A 144 -0.94 12.29 4.00
CA LEU A 144 0.12 11.29 4.04
C LEU A 144 1.33 11.79 4.83
N GLU A 145 1.77 13.02 4.62
CA GLU A 145 2.89 13.61 5.34
C GLU A 145 2.62 13.65 6.84
N ASN A 146 1.42 14.07 7.25
CA ASN A 146 1.00 14.08 8.65
C ASN A 146 1.02 12.67 9.27
N ILE A 147 0.50 11.66 8.56
CA ILE A 147 0.54 10.26 9.04
C ILE A 147 1.98 9.79 9.20
N VAL A 148 2.83 10.08 8.22
CA VAL A 148 4.25 9.72 8.26
C VAL A 148 4.95 10.37 9.45
N GLU A 149 4.78 11.67 9.64
CA GLU A 149 5.41 12.41 10.73
C GLU A 149 5.02 11.83 12.09
N ARG A 150 3.72 11.65 12.33
CA ARG A 150 3.20 11.08 13.58
C ARG A 150 3.67 9.66 13.84
N THR A 151 3.84 8.86 12.80
CA THR A 151 4.21 7.45 12.93
C THR A 151 5.72 7.23 12.88
N SER A 152 6.50 8.20 12.43
CA SER A 152 7.94 8.06 12.21
C SER A 152 8.70 7.59 13.44
N ARG A 153 8.30 8.00 14.65
CA ARG A 153 8.88 7.57 15.93
C ARG A 153 8.79 6.05 16.19
N PHE A 154 7.87 5.34 15.52
CA PHE A 154 7.66 3.91 15.72
C PHE A 154 8.64 3.06 14.93
N TRP A 155 9.18 3.57 13.83
CA TRP A 155 9.94 2.79 12.87
C TRP A 155 11.31 3.38 12.50
N ARG A 156 11.52 4.69 12.59
CA ARG A 156 12.85 5.28 12.34
C ARG A 156 13.90 4.68 13.26
N GLY A 157 15.08 4.36 12.71
CA GLY A 157 16.18 3.74 13.43
C GLY A 157 15.96 2.29 13.87
N LYS A 158 14.85 1.66 13.45
CA LYS A 158 14.54 0.25 13.77
C LYS A 158 14.49 -0.65 12.54
N MET A 159 14.75 -0.07 11.38
CA MET A 159 14.62 -0.72 10.09
C MET A 159 15.98 -0.91 9.44
N ASP A 160 16.62 -2.06 9.73
CA ASP A 160 17.78 -2.47 8.96
C ASP A 160 17.32 -2.99 7.59
N ARG A 161 17.87 -2.44 6.51
CA ARG A 161 17.55 -2.81 5.12
C ARG A 161 16.06 -2.84 4.81
N THR A 162 15.26 -2.04 5.52
CA THR A 162 13.80 -2.05 5.39
C THR A 162 13.30 -0.65 5.02
N GLY A 163 12.54 -0.56 3.92
CA GLY A 163 11.80 0.64 3.55
C GLY A 163 10.33 0.57 3.98
N ILE A 164 9.68 1.72 4.14
CA ILE A 164 8.22 1.80 4.28
C ILE A 164 7.65 2.65 3.16
N LEU A 165 6.67 2.11 2.44
CA LEU A 165 5.89 2.78 1.43
C LEU A 165 4.47 3.03 1.95
N PHE A 166 4.15 4.26 2.28
CA PHE A 166 2.78 4.66 2.56
C PHE A 166 2.02 4.89 1.26
N TYR A 167 0.85 4.32 1.17
CA TYR A 167 0.00 4.35 -0.01
C TYR A 167 -1.42 4.79 0.36
N ALA A 168 -1.92 5.78 -0.36
CA ALA A 168 -3.29 6.24 -0.23
C ALA A 168 -4.00 6.21 -1.57
N PHE A 169 -5.24 5.74 -1.54
CA PHE A 169 -6.13 5.66 -2.68
C PHE A 169 -7.56 5.86 -2.19
N THR A 170 -8.18 6.98 -2.54
CA THR A 170 -9.53 7.29 -2.14
C THR A 170 -10.26 8.10 -3.20
N PRO A 171 -11.56 7.86 -3.43
CA PRO A 171 -12.39 8.80 -4.13
C PRO A 171 -12.60 10.07 -3.30
N PHE A 172 -12.92 11.17 -3.94
CA PHE A 172 -13.31 12.42 -3.30
C PHE A 172 -14.66 12.85 -3.82
N ARG A 173 -15.46 13.42 -2.93
CA ARG A 173 -16.64 14.19 -3.29
C ARG A 173 -16.22 15.65 -3.44
N CYS A 174 -16.43 16.25 -4.61
CA CYS A 174 -16.05 17.63 -4.88
C CYS A 174 -17.31 18.45 -5.14
N ARG A 175 -17.38 19.63 -4.54
CA ARG A 175 -18.48 20.55 -4.73
C ARG A 175 -18.06 21.59 -5.76
N GLU A 176 -18.65 21.53 -6.95
CA GLU A 176 -18.45 22.52 -8.00
C GLU A 176 -19.74 23.37 -8.14
N GLY A 177 -19.76 24.53 -7.48
CA GLY A 177 -20.97 25.37 -7.40
C GLY A 177 -22.09 24.66 -6.64
N ARG A 178 -23.24 24.46 -7.31
CA ARG A 178 -24.42 23.74 -6.76
C ARG A 178 -24.40 22.24 -7.02
N GLN A 179 -23.43 21.74 -7.80
CA GLN A 179 -23.33 20.32 -8.16
C GLN A 179 -22.28 19.62 -7.29
N THR A 180 -22.64 18.41 -6.88
CA THR A 180 -21.67 17.50 -6.23
C THR A 180 -21.20 16.49 -7.26
N THR A 181 -19.92 16.49 -7.55
CA THR A 181 -19.29 15.55 -8.47
C THR A 181 -18.37 14.61 -7.73
N PHE A 182 -18.25 13.39 -8.21
CA PHE A 182 -17.23 12.47 -7.71
C PHE A 182 -15.95 12.70 -8.50
N SER A 183 -14.90 13.11 -7.79
CA SER A 183 -13.58 13.21 -8.39
C SER A 183 -13.02 11.84 -8.70
N ARG A 184 -12.14 11.80 -9.68
CA ARG A 184 -11.26 10.66 -9.90
C ARG A 184 -10.58 10.27 -8.60
N VAL A 185 -10.47 8.98 -8.41
CA VAL A 185 -9.63 8.39 -7.39
C VAL A 185 -8.21 8.91 -7.52
N THR A 186 -7.78 9.68 -6.55
CA THR A 186 -6.43 10.21 -6.48
C THR A 186 -5.58 9.24 -5.66
N LYS A 187 -4.38 8.96 -6.14
CA LYS A 187 -3.40 8.13 -5.45
C LYS A 187 -2.16 8.95 -5.15
N SER A 188 -1.63 8.79 -3.97
CA SER A 188 -0.32 9.30 -3.62
C SER A 188 0.47 8.24 -2.84
N SER A 189 1.78 8.30 -2.90
CA SER A 189 2.67 7.40 -2.18
C SER A 189 3.89 8.15 -1.69
N ARG A 190 4.36 7.80 -0.50
CA ARG A 190 5.61 8.28 0.08
C ARG A 190 6.44 7.09 0.49
N LEU A 191 7.65 7.01 -0.04
CA LEU A 191 8.63 6.00 0.32
C LEU A 191 9.63 6.60 1.29
N PHE A 192 9.85 5.91 2.38
CA PHE A 192 10.91 6.18 3.35
C PHE A 192 11.82 4.97 3.39
N VAL A 193 13.08 5.21 3.16
CA VAL A 193 14.11 4.18 3.23
C VAL A 193 15.12 4.64 4.26
N ASP A 194 15.24 3.91 5.33
CA ASP A 194 16.32 4.08 6.31
C ASP A 194 17.48 3.21 5.82
N LEU A 195 18.14 3.68 4.78
CA LEU A 195 19.31 3.01 4.24
C LEU A 195 20.50 3.41 5.10
N ASN A 196 21.11 2.43 5.74
CA ASN A 196 22.49 2.55 6.18
C ASN A 196 23.30 3.10 4.98
N PRO A 197 24.16 4.15 5.15
CA PRO A 197 24.83 4.84 4.07
C PRO A 197 25.65 3.97 3.10
N HIS A 198 25.81 2.70 3.40
CA HIS A 198 26.47 1.73 2.51
C HIS A 198 25.58 1.20 1.35
N VAL A 199 24.28 1.57 1.26
CA VAL A 199 23.34 1.09 0.22
C VAL A 199 22.82 2.25 -0.64
N HIS A 200 23.69 3.20 -0.99
CA HIS A 200 23.32 4.36 -1.83
C HIS A 200 22.88 4.03 -3.28
N SER A 201 23.00 2.77 -3.73
CA SER A 201 22.66 2.40 -5.10
C SER A 201 21.16 2.19 -5.37
N CYS A 202 20.33 2.09 -4.35
CA CYS A 202 18.90 1.76 -4.53
C CYS A 202 17.97 2.98 -4.71
N SER A 203 18.42 4.19 -4.45
CA SER A 203 17.60 5.40 -4.63
C SER A 203 17.26 5.72 -6.10
N ALA A 204 17.98 5.11 -7.04
CA ALA A 204 17.69 5.21 -8.48
C ALA A 204 16.47 4.39 -8.93
N LEU A 205 16.03 3.41 -8.13
CA LEU A 205 15.00 2.44 -8.51
C LEU A 205 13.56 2.95 -8.32
N LEU A 206 13.37 4.13 -7.75
CA LEU A 206 12.04 4.61 -7.33
C LEU A 206 11.69 6.00 -7.87
N LYS A 207 12.40 6.48 -8.88
CA LYS A 207 11.94 7.66 -9.62
C LYS A 207 10.73 7.27 -10.48
N PRO A 208 9.66 8.08 -10.47
CA PRO A 208 8.43 7.84 -11.21
C PRO A 208 8.65 7.86 -12.73
#